data_d0af91c3fee9f967705c872ef376c57e
#
_entry.id   d0af91c3fee9f967705c872ef376c57e
#
_cell.length_a   1.000
_cell.length_b   1.000
_cell.length_c   1.000
_cell.angle_alpha   90.00
_cell.angle_beta   90.00
_cell.angle_gamma   90.00
#
_symmetry.space_group_name_H-M   'P 1'
#
loop_
_entity.id
_entity.type
_entity.pdbx_description
1 polymer ?
#
loop_
_entity_poly.entity_id
_entity_poly.type
_entity_poly.pdbx_seq_one_letter_code
_entity_poly.pdbx_strand_id
1 'polypeptide(L)'
;MAKLINERPLYVFAQYIYYFIIANLQFLLANLLFIIALLFFEWTLDNILVFYIALLPAGPSLCALYAMMGKLIRTKDIRPFMDFWKYYRQLFKISFTYWFIQWTVIVILLVDIRYTNLNMSVLSPALWVLLIFSLFIMLYAIPILTRFEVRLKNLLIVSVYSIFKFFKTTLLHLSTLASLIFIYLFAPSFSILFCMSVVAFFIMFNMRKPFEVMEDELVRE
;
A
#
# COMPACT_ATOMS: atom_id res chain seq x y z
N MET A 1 -13.81 -40.10 -8.46
CA MET A 1 -13.79 -39.44 -7.13
C MET A 1 -14.38 -38.04 -7.27
N ALA A 2 -15.46 -37.73 -6.55
CA ALA A 2 -16.02 -36.37 -6.56
C ALA A 2 -15.02 -35.43 -5.91
N LYS A 3 -14.55 -34.39 -6.63
CA LYS A 3 -13.72 -33.32 -6.05
C LYS A 3 -14.47 -32.72 -4.87
N LEU A 4 -13.77 -32.57 -3.73
CA LEU A 4 -14.33 -31.85 -2.59
C LEU A 4 -14.81 -30.49 -3.07
N ILE A 5 -15.92 -30.00 -2.48
CA ILE A 5 -16.55 -28.73 -2.90
C ILE A 5 -15.54 -27.58 -2.93
N ASN A 6 -14.57 -27.59 -2.00
CA ASN A 6 -13.48 -26.60 -1.90
C ASN A 6 -12.47 -26.64 -3.07
N GLU A 7 -12.47 -27.69 -3.90
CA GLU A 7 -11.56 -27.83 -5.05
C GLU A 7 -12.21 -27.41 -6.38
N ARG A 8 -13.49 -27.02 -6.35
CA ARG A 8 -14.18 -26.54 -7.54
C ARG A 8 -13.71 -25.13 -7.90
N PRO A 9 -13.25 -24.87 -9.15
CA PRO A 9 -12.70 -23.56 -9.54
C PRO A 9 -13.64 -22.39 -9.24
N LEU A 10 -14.96 -22.60 -9.41
CA LEU A 10 -15.98 -21.58 -9.14
C LEU A 10 -16.05 -21.23 -7.64
N TYR A 11 -15.92 -22.21 -6.75
CA TYR A 11 -15.91 -21.99 -5.31
C TYR A 11 -14.68 -21.18 -4.89
N VAL A 12 -13.50 -21.55 -5.38
CA VAL A 12 -12.25 -20.84 -5.11
C VAL A 12 -12.34 -19.39 -5.61
N PHE A 13 -12.87 -19.18 -6.80
CA PHE A 13 -13.07 -17.83 -7.35
C PHE A 13 -14.00 -16.98 -6.49
N ALA A 14 -15.15 -17.51 -6.11
CA ALA A 14 -16.11 -16.83 -5.22
C ALA A 14 -15.49 -16.49 -3.85
N GLN A 15 -14.67 -17.40 -3.30
CA GLN A 15 -13.96 -17.21 -2.04
C GLN A 15 -12.94 -16.05 -2.13
N TYR A 16 -12.19 -15.93 -3.22
CA TYR A 16 -11.26 -14.81 -3.43
C TYR A 16 -12.00 -13.48 -3.56
N ILE A 17 -13.12 -13.44 -4.29
CA ILE A 17 -13.98 -12.25 -4.38
C ILE A 17 -14.44 -11.82 -2.97
N TYR A 18 -14.94 -12.76 -2.19
CA TYR A 18 -15.32 -12.49 -0.81
C TYR A 18 -14.17 -11.94 0.03
N TYR A 19 -12.97 -12.52 -0.08
CA TYR A 19 -11.79 -12.04 0.64
C TYR A 19 -11.42 -10.60 0.27
N PHE A 20 -11.45 -10.27 -1.02
CA PHE A 20 -11.13 -8.93 -1.49
C PHE A 20 -12.17 -7.89 -1.05
N ILE A 21 -13.46 -8.19 -1.16
CA ILE A 21 -14.52 -7.28 -0.72
C ILE A 21 -14.40 -6.99 0.77
N ILE A 22 -14.35 -8.03 1.60
CA ILE A 22 -14.29 -7.86 3.05
C ILE A 22 -13.01 -7.13 3.47
N ALA A 23 -11.87 -7.45 2.86
CA ALA A 23 -10.61 -6.77 3.11
C ALA A 23 -10.68 -5.28 2.79
N ASN A 24 -11.26 -4.95 1.64
CA ASN A 24 -11.40 -3.57 1.20
C ASN A 24 -12.39 -2.78 2.07
N LEU A 25 -13.50 -3.39 2.47
CA LEU A 25 -14.46 -2.76 3.40
C LEU A 25 -13.81 -2.42 4.74
N GLN A 26 -12.98 -3.29 5.29
CA GLN A 26 -12.27 -3.02 6.54
C GLN A 26 -11.22 -1.92 6.37
N PHE A 27 -10.54 -1.88 5.23
CA PHE A 27 -9.64 -0.78 4.90
C PHE A 27 -10.40 0.55 4.85
N LEU A 28 -11.56 0.60 4.20
CA LEU A 28 -12.41 1.80 4.16
C LEU A 28 -12.91 2.19 5.56
N LEU A 29 -13.34 1.24 6.38
CA LEU A 29 -13.74 1.49 7.77
C LEU A 29 -12.60 2.06 8.61
N ALA A 30 -11.38 1.54 8.47
CA ALA A 30 -10.20 2.05 9.19
C ALA A 30 -9.82 3.48 8.73
N ASN A 31 -10.22 3.87 7.51
CA ASN A 31 -9.98 5.20 6.93
C ASN A 31 -11.26 6.06 6.87
N LEU A 32 -12.23 5.79 7.72
CA LEU A 32 -13.51 6.53 7.73
C LEU A 32 -13.30 8.04 7.92
N LEU A 33 -12.29 8.46 8.70
CA LEU A 33 -11.94 9.86 8.89
C LEU A 33 -11.57 10.55 7.57
N PHE A 34 -10.84 9.85 6.68
CA PHE A 34 -10.51 10.36 5.35
C PHE A 34 -11.75 10.46 4.45
N ILE A 35 -12.64 9.46 4.51
CA ILE A 35 -13.90 9.49 3.75
C ILE A 35 -14.76 10.67 4.20
N ILE A 36 -14.88 10.91 5.50
CA ILE A 36 -15.60 12.05 6.06
C ILE A 36 -14.95 13.36 5.58
N ALA A 37 -13.63 13.47 5.61
CA ALA A 37 -12.94 14.66 5.12
C ALA A 37 -13.25 14.95 3.65
N LEU A 38 -13.31 13.92 2.79
CA LEU A 38 -13.68 14.07 1.37
C LEU A 38 -15.13 14.51 1.14
N LEU A 39 -16.04 14.23 2.08
CA LEU A 39 -17.45 14.65 1.96
C LEU A 39 -17.67 16.12 2.34
N PHE A 40 -16.85 16.65 3.25
CA PHE A 40 -17.02 18.01 3.79
C PHE A 40 -16.01 19.03 3.27
N PHE A 41 -14.89 18.60 2.72
CA PHE A 41 -13.81 19.47 2.27
C PHE A 41 -13.40 19.15 0.85
N GLU A 42 -13.16 20.18 0.04
CA GLU A 42 -12.57 20.01 -1.29
C GLU A 42 -11.13 19.51 -1.19
N TRP A 43 -10.77 18.59 -2.09
CA TRP A 43 -9.40 18.08 -2.21
C TRP A 43 -8.49 19.14 -2.83
N THR A 44 -8.06 20.12 -2.02
CA THR A 44 -7.18 21.21 -2.40
C THR A 44 -6.00 21.33 -1.43
N LEU A 45 -4.94 22.02 -1.86
CA LEU A 45 -3.79 22.28 -0.98
C LEU A 45 -4.16 23.26 0.15
N ASP A 46 -5.21 24.04 0.02
CA ASP A 46 -5.68 24.94 1.06
C ASP A 46 -6.27 24.17 2.26
N ASN A 47 -6.81 22.96 1.99
CA ASN A 47 -7.31 22.05 3.01
C ASN A 47 -6.30 20.95 3.40
N ILE A 48 -5.01 21.10 3.04
CA ILE A 48 -4.00 20.05 3.19
C ILE A 48 -3.85 19.55 4.63
N LEU A 49 -4.02 20.42 5.64
CA LEU A 49 -3.95 20.05 7.06
C LEU A 49 -5.08 19.11 7.48
N VAL A 50 -6.28 19.31 6.94
CA VAL A 50 -7.43 18.42 7.18
C VAL A 50 -7.12 17.04 6.65
N PHE A 51 -6.67 16.96 5.40
CA PHE A 51 -6.31 15.70 4.75
C PHE A 51 -5.06 15.06 5.35
N TYR A 52 -4.11 15.86 5.84
CA TYR A 52 -2.95 15.37 6.57
C TYR A 52 -3.37 14.55 7.79
N ILE A 53 -4.23 15.11 8.63
CA ILE A 53 -4.74 14.45 9.84
C ILE A 53 -5.62 13.25 9.47
N ALA A 54 -6.52 13.44 8.50
CA ALA A 54 -7.48 12.43 8.07
C ALA A 54 -6.82 11.15 7.49
N LEU A 55 -5.64 11.29 6.88
CA LEU A 55 -4.87 10.17 6.30
C LEU A 55 -3.88 9.51 7.28
N LEU A 56 -3.76 9.96 8.52
CA LEU A 56 -2.88 9.31 9.50
C LEU A 56 -3.23 7.82 9.74
N PRO A 57 -4.51 7.40 9.81
CA PRO A 57 -4.86 5.99 9.96
C PRO A 57 -4.53 5.12 8.73
N ALA A 58 -4.24 5.73 7.58
CA ALA A 58 -3.98 5.00 6.33
C ALA A 58 -2.71 4.13 6.43
N GLY A 59 -1.68 4.55 7.15
CA GLY A 59 -0.47 3.76 7.33
C GLY A 59 -0.71 2.40 7.97
N PRO A 60 -1.24 2.34 9.20
CA PRO A 60 -1.58 1.09 9.85
C PRO A 60 -2.57 0.23 9.05
N SER A 61 -3.57 0.84 8.41
CA SER A 61 -4.56 0.11 7.62
C SER A 61 -3.98 -0.49 6.33
N LEU A 62 -3.08 0.23 5.64
CA LEU A 62 -2.34 -0.30 4.49
C LEU A 62 -1.46 -1.48 4.91
N CYS A 63 -0.67 -1.33 5.97
CA CYS A 63 0.18 -2.41 6.47
C CYS A 63 -0.63 -3.65 6.88
N ALA A 64 -1.78 -3.48 7.54
CA ALA A 64 -2.67 -4.58 7.87
C ALA A 64 -3.21 -5.28 6.61
N LEU A 65 -3.63 -4.52 5.61
CA LEU A 65 -4.11 -5.03 4.34
C LEU A 65 -3.03 -5.82 3.59
N TYR A 66 -1.81 -5.27 3.50
CA TYR A 66 -0.67 -5.94 2.86
C TYR A 66 -0.26 -7.22 3.61
N ALA A 67 -0.19 -7.18 4.95
CA ALA A 67 0.13 -8.36 5.77
C ALA A 67 -0.89 -9.48 5.55
N MET A 68 -2.18 -9.14 5.51
CA MET A 68 -3.26 -10.09 5.27
C MET A 68 -3.21 -10.67 3.85
N MET A 69 -2.98 -9.85 2.82
CA MET A 69 -2.82 -10.32 1.44
C MET A 69 -1.56 -11.18 1.28
N GLY A 70 -0.47 -10.84 1.97
CA GLY A 70 0.72 -11.68 2.05
C GLY A 70 0.44 -13.04 2.68
N LYS A 71 -0.37 -13.11 3.74
CA LYS A 71 -0.84 -14.37 4.31
C LYS A 71 -1.67 -15.16 3.30
N LEU A 72 -2.63 -14.54 2.62
CA LEU A 72 -3.44 -15.17 1.58
C LEU A 72 -2.59 -15.84 0.49
N ILE A 73 -1.54 -15.17 0.03
CA ILE A 73 -0.62 -15.70 -0.98
C ILE A 73 0.11 -16.95 -0.48
N ARG A 74 0.52 -16.98 0.80
CA ARG A 74 1.27 -18.10 1.39
C ARG A 74 0.39 -19.30 1.75
N THR A 75 -0.74 -19.04 2.43
CA THR A 75 -1.57 -20.09 3.03
C THR A 75 -2.81 -20.44 2.22
N LYS A 76 -3.16 -19.62 1.21
CA LYS A 76 -4.37 -19.73 0.39
C LYS A 76 -5.69 -19.63 1.19
N ASP A 77 -5.61 -19.36 2.48
CA ASP A 77 -6.74 -19.22 3.38
C ASP A 77 -6.51 -18.10 4.39
N ILE A 78 -7.55 -17.29 4.61
CA ILE A 78 -7.55 -16.20 5.59
C ILE A 78 -8.93 -16.08 6.24
N ARG A 79 -8.94 -15.48 7.42
CA ARG A 79 -10.16 -14.98 8.06
C ARG A 79 -10.17 -13.45 7.94
N PRO A 80 -10.71 -12.87 6.84
CA PRO A 80 -10.46 -11.48 6.49
C PRO A 80 -10.72 -10.52 7.65
N PHE A 81 -11.85 -10.68 8.33
CA PHE A 81 -12.20 -9.80 9.45
C PHE A 81 -11.23 -9.90 10.63
N MET A 82 -10.88 -11.11 11.03
CA MET A 82 -10.01 -11.32 12.20
C MET A 82 -8.55 -10.98 11.89
N ASP A 83 -8.07 -11.42 10.73
CA ASP A 83 -6.68 -11.24 10.33
C ASP A 83 -6.34 -9.76 10.11
N PHE A 84 -7.25 -8.97 9.50
CA PHE A 84 -7.03 -7.54 9.31
C PHE A 84 -6.82 -6.81 10.63
N TRP A 85 -7.76 -6.95 11.59
CA TRP A 85 -7.68 -6.26 12.88
C TRP A 85 -6.56 -6.79 13.77
N LYS A 86 -6.20 -8.07 13.61
CA LYS A 86 -5.00 -8.65 14.25
C LYS A 86 -3.75 -7.94 13.76
N TYR A 87 -3.52 -7.87 12.43
CA TYR A 87 -2.36 -7.21 11.87
C TYR A 87 -2.37 -5.70 12.09
N TYR A 88 -3.53 -5.07 12.04
CA TYR A 88 -3.68 -3.65 12.35
C TYR A 88 -3.13 -3.32 13.74
N ARG A 89 -3.48 -4.11 14.76
CA ARG A 89 -3.00 -3.92 16.14
C ARG A 89 -1.51 -4.27 16.28
N GLN A 90 -1.08 -5.38 15.71
CA GLN A 90 0.31 -5.86 15.82
C GLN A 90 1.31 -4.89 15.17
N LEU A 91 0.97 -4.35 14.01
CA LEU A 91 1.86 -3.48 13.25
C LEU A 91 1.62 -1.99 13.53
N PHE A 92 0.64 -1.62 14.36
CA PHE A 92 0.18 -0.24 14.54
C PHE A 92 1.33 0.73 14.81
N LYS A 93 2.14 0.47 15.83
CA LYS A 93 3.20 1.39 16.27
C LYS A 93 4.22 1.68 15.18
N ILE A 94 4.76 0.63 14.55
CA ILE A 94 5.81 0.78 13.54
C ILE A 94 5.27 1.37 12.24
N SER A 95 4.08 0.93 11.80
CA SER A 95 3.45 1.42 10.58
C SER A 95 2.96 2.87 10.72
N PHE A 96 2.43 3.23 11.88
CA PHE A 96 2.04 4.62 12.16
C PHE A 96 3.26 5.56 12.14
N THR A 97 4.36 5.16 12.80
CA THR A 97 5.58 5.97 12.82
C THR A 97 6.20 6.11 11.42
N TYR A 98 6.29 5.01 10.67
CA TYR A 98 6.75 5.06 9.27
C TYR A 98 5.86 5.97 8.42
N TRP A 99 4.54 5.75 8.48
CA TRP A 99 3.57 6.51 7.69
C TRP A 99 3.57 8.00 8.04
N PHE A 100 3.64 8.34 9.32
CA PHE A 100 3.71 9.72 9.77
C PHE A 100 4.90 10.45 9.14
N ILE A 101 6.10 9.86 9.16
CA ILE A 101 7.30 10.42 8.52
C ILE A 101 7.10 10.52 7.00
N GLN A 102 6.69 9.44 6.38
CA GLN A 102 6.51 9.36 4.92
C GLN A 102 5.47 10.37 4.42
N TRP A 103 4.32 10.43 5.12
CA TRP A 103 3.23 11.33 4.76
C TRP A 103 3.61 12.79 4.99
N THR A 104 4.34 13.11 6.07
CA THR A 104 4.89 14.46 6.31
C THR A 104 5.81 14.88 5.16
N VAL A 105 6.72 14.02 4.73
CA VAL A 105 7.61 14.30 3.59
C VAL A 105 6.81 14.58 2.31
N ILE A 106 5.81 13.75 2.01
CA ILE A 106 4.95 13.96 0.83
C ILE A 106 4.23 15.30 0.90
N VAL A 107 3.63 15.63 2.05
CA VAL A 107 2.89 16.90 2.21
C VAL A 107 3.81 18.10 2.09
N ILE A 108 5.00 18.08 2.68
CA ILE A 108 6.00 19.15 2.53
C ILE A 108 6.34 19.31 1.03
N LEU A 109 6.67 18.22 0.33
CA LEU A 109 7.00 18.29 -1.09
C LEU A 109 5.84 18.85 -1.94
N LEU A 110 4.58 18.50 -1.64
CA LEU A 110 3.42 19.04 -2.35
C LEU A 110 3.25 20.55 -2.14
N VAL A 111 3.44 21.03 -0.91
CA VAL A 111 3.39 22.46 -0.57
C VAL A 111 4.54 23.20 -1.27
N ASP A 112 5.76 22.67 -1.21
CA ASP A 112 6.93 23.26 -1.85
C ASP A 112 6.78 23.31 -3.38
N ILE A 113 6.26 22.28 -4.01
CA ILE A 113 5.96 22.26 -5.45
C ILE A 113 4.97 23.37 -5.81
N ARG A 114 3.91 23.57 -5.02
CA ARG A 114 2.97 24.69 -5.25
C ARG A 114 3.66 26.03 -5.15
N TYR A 115 4.45 26.24 -4.09
CA TYR A 115 5.16 27.49 -3.87
C TYR A 115 6.18 27.78 -4.98
N THR A 116 6.97 26.79 -5.38
CA THR A 116 8.00 26.95 -6.42
C THR A 116 7.39 27.17 -7.81
N ASN A 117 6.27 26.55 -8.14
CA ASN A 117 5.56 26.80 -9.39
C ASN A 117 5.08 28.25 -9.51
N LEU A 118 4.78 28.91 -8.41
CA LEU A 118 4.32 30.30 -8.40
C LEU A 118 5.48 31.31 -8.44
N ASN A 119 6.64 30.97 -7.84
CA ASN A 119 7.71 31.94 -7.57
C ASN A 119 9.05 31.58 -8.21
N MET A 120 9.37 30.30 -8.38
CA MET A 120 10.69 29.82 -8.81
C MET A 120 10.57 28.52 -9.63
N SER A 121 10.06 28.61 -10.85
CA SER A 121 9.75 27.43 -11.70
C SER A 121 10.91 26.47 -11.96
N VAL A 122 12.17 26.92 -11.83
CA VAL A 122 13.39 26.12 -12.08
C VAL A 122 13.56 24.98 -11.06
N LEU A 123 13.10 25.15 -9.80
CA LEU A 123 13.24 24.14 -8.75
C LEU A 123 12.12 23.08 -8.77
N SER A 124 10.99 23.40 -9.38
CA SER A 124 9.82 22.50 -9.41
C SER A 124 10.12 21.09 -9.98
N PRO A 125 10.85 20.90 -11.08
CA PRO A 125 11.15 19.56 -11.60
C PRO A 125 11.93 18.69 -10.61
N ALA A 126 12.87 19.27 -9.86
CA ALA A 126 13.64 18.54 -8.84
C ALA A 126 12.74 18.04 -7.70
N LEU A 127 11.80 18.86 -7.26
CA LEU A 127 10.83 18.48 -6.22
C LEU A 127 9.88 17.36 -6.71
N TRP A 128 9.45 17.39 -7.97
CA TRP A 128 8.69 16.30 -8.58
C TRP A 128 9.47 14.99 -8.61
N VAL A 129 10.76 15.01 -8.93
CA VAL A 129 11.62 13.82 -8.88
C VAL A 129 11.70 13.27 -7.47
N LEU A 130 11.87 14.13 -6.45
CA LEU A 130 11.89 13.71 -5.04
C LEU A 130 10.56 13.10 -4.60
N LEU A 131 9.43 13.70 -5.02
CA LEU A 131 8.10 13.17 -4.72
C LEU A 131 7.91 11.78 -5.32
N ILE A 132 8.22 11.60 -6.61
CA ILE A 132 8.14 10.30 -7.29
C ILE A 132 9.04 9.28 -6.60
N PHE A 133 10.27 9.64 -6.27
CA PHE A 133 11.21 8.76 -5.57
C PHE A 133 10.68 8.34 -4.18
N SER A 134 10.09 9.28 -3.45
CA SER A 134 9.43 9.02 -2.16
C SER A 134 8.28 7.99 -2.30
N LEU A 135 7.47 8.08 -3.36
CA LEU A 135 6.43 7.09 -3.65
C LEU A 135 7.01 5.71 -4.00
N PHE A 136 8.13 5.64 -4.73
CA PHE A 136 8.82 4.37 -4.99
C PHE A 136 9.34 3.72 -3.71
N ILE A 137 9.89 4.48 -2.77
CA ILE A 137 10.30 3.97 -1.46
C ILE A 137 9.10 3.32 -0.76
N MET A 138 7.93 3.96 -0.78
CA MET A 138 6.72 3.45 -0.15
C MET A 138 6.26 2.10 -0.73
N LEU A 139 6.44 1.87 -2.04
CA LEU A 139 6.08 0.60 -2.71
C LEU A 139 6.86 -0.61 -2.17
N TYR A 140 8.07 -0.39 -1.66
CA TYR A 140 8.88 -1.44 -1.04
C TYR A 140 8.79 -1.43 0.49
N ALA A 141 8.79 -0.25 1.10
CA ALA A 141 8.80 -0.14 2.55
C ALA A 141 7.58 -0.78 3.22
N ILE A 142 6.37 -0.56 2.69
CA ILE A 142 5.16 -1.14 3.25
C ILE A 142 5.20 -2.69 3.20
N PRO A 143 5.44 -3.37 2.06
CA PRO A 143 5.58 -4.81 2.02
C PRO A 143 6.67 -5.36 2.95
N ILE A 144 7.87 -4.75 2.97
CA ILE A 144 8.99 -5.18 3.81
C ILE A 144 8.63 -5.09 5.29
N LEU A 145 8.02 -3.98 5.72
CA LEU A 145 7.58 -3.78 7.10
C LEU A 145 6.56 -4.83 7.56
N THR A 146 5.74 -5.34 6.64
CA THR A 146 4.75 -6.37 6.97
C THR A 146 5.32 -7.78 7.06
N ARG A 147 6.52 -8.00 6.53
CA ARG A 147 7.17 -9.32 6.48
C ARG A 147 8.29 -9.48 7.48
N PHE A 148 9.05 -8.42 7.73
CA PHE A 148 10.26 -8.43 8.55
C PHE A 148 10.15 -7.45 9.72
N GLU A 149 10.74 -7.83 10.86
CA GLU A 149 10.92 -6.93 12.01
C GLU A 149 12.15 -6.05 11.78
N VAL A 150 11.97 -4.88 11.20
CA VAL A 150 13.07 -3.98 10.80
C VAL A 150 12.98 -2.65 11.52
N ARG A 151 14.11 -2.09 11.94
CA ARG A 151 14.18 -0.71 12.42
C ARG A 151 13.95 0.26 11.27
N LEU A 152 13.29 1.40 11.51
CA LEU A 152 12.92 2.38 10.48
C LEU A 152 14.09 2.82 9.59
N LYS A 153 15.28 3.05 10.17
CA LYS A 153 16.47 3.41 9.39
C LYS A 153 16.84 2.33 8.37
N ASN A 154 16.87 1.07 8.81
CA ASN A 154 17.21 -0.06 7.95
C ASN A 154 16.10 -0.29 6.90
N LEU A 155 14.83 -0.10 7.28
CA LEU A 155 13.69 -0.18 6.38
C LEU A 155 13.87 0.77 5.18
N LEU A 156 14.22 2.04 5.42
CA LEU A 156 14.44 3.02 4.36
C LEU A 156 15.63 2.63 3.46
N ILE A 157 16.76 2.22 4.06
CA ILE A 157 17.95 1.79 3.31
C ILE A 157 17.63 0.59 2.42
N VAL A 158 17.00 -0.44 2.98
CA VAL A 158 16.63 -1.66 2.24
C VAL A 158 15.61 -1.34 1.17
N SER A 159 14.65 -0.44 1.42
CA SER A 159 13.66 -0.05 0.41
C SER A 159 14.30 0.66 -0.78
N VAL A 160 15.21 1.62 -0.52
CA VAL A 160 15.96 2.31 -1.58
C VAL A 160 16.82 1.32 -2.38
N TYR A 161 17.56 0.46 -1.70
CA TYR A 161 18.36 -0.59 -2.35
C TYR A 161 17.51 -1.52 -3.23
N SER A 162 16.32 -1.90 -2.73
CA SER A 162 15.41 -2.81 -3.42
C SER A 162 14.84 -2.25 -4.71
N ILE A 163 14.62 -0.93 -4.81
CA ILE A 163 14.15 -0.26 -6.05
C ILE A 163 15.10 -0.58 -7.21
N PHE A 164 16.41 -0.52 -6.96
CA PHE A 164 17.42 -0.76 -7.99
C PHE A 164 17.73 -2.24 -8.16
N LYS A 165 17.89 -2.98 -7.06
CA LYS A 165 18.21 -4.42 -7.09
C LYS A 165 17.12 -5.23 -7.77
N PHE A 166 15.86 -4.93 -7.50
CA PHE A 166 14.70 -5.64 -8.05
C PHE A 166 13.95 -4.82 -9.11
N PHE A 167 14.67 -4.26 -10.06
CA PHE A 167 14.11 -3.38 -11.10
C PHE A 167 12.92 -4.01 -11.85
N LYS A 168 12.96 -5.32 -12.14
CA LYS A 168 11.83 -6.04 -12.75
C LYS A 168 10.57 -5.99 -11.87
N THR A 169 10.73 -6.12 -10.56
CA THR A 169 9.61 -6.03 -9.60
C THR A 169 9.08 -4.59 -9.54
N THR A 170 9.96 -3.60 -9.62
CA THR A 170 9.57 -2.18 -9.71
C THR A 170 8.66 -1.93 -10.91
N LEU A 171 9.03 -2.46 -12.09
CA LEU A 171 8.20 -2.38 -13.30
C LEU A 171 6.84 -3.11 -13.13
N LEU A 172 6.82 -4.27 -12.45
CA LEU A 172 5.58 -4.98 -12.15
C LEU A 172 4.68 -4.18 -11.20
N HIS A 173 5.25 -3.49 -10.21
CA HIS A 173 4.48 -2.59 -9.34
C HIS A 173 3.86 -1.44 -10.14
N LEU A 174 4.64 -0.79 -11.00
CA LEU A 174 4.13 0.26 -11.88
C LEU A 174 3.03 -0.24 -12.82
N SER A 175 3.21 -1.41 -13.42
CA SER A 175 2.19 -2.06 -14.27
C SER A 175 0.91 -2.33 -13.47
N THR A 176 1.03 -2.81 -12.23
CA THR A 176 -0.11 -3.03 -11.34
C THR A 176 -0.87 -1.73 -11.08
N LEU A 177 -0.16 -0.65 -10.73
CA LEU A 177 -0.79 0.65 -10.49
C LEU A 177 -1.41 1.24 -11.76
N ALA A 178 -0.74 1.14 -12.91
CA ALA A 178 -1.26 1.60 -14.19
C ALA A 178 -2.54 0.84 -14.60
N SER A 179 -2.56 -0.48 -14.42
CA SER A 179 -3.73 -1.31 -14.70
C SER A 179 -4.94 -0.92 -13.83
N LEU A 180 -4.69 -0.55 -12.57
CA LEU A 180 -5.75 -0.12 -11.66
C LEU A 180 -6.30 1.26 -11.99
N ILE A 181 -5.43 2.19 -12.36
CA ILE A 181 -5.86 3.51 -12.87
C ILE A 181 -6.74 3.31 -14.11
N PHE A 182 -6.32 2.43 -15.02
CA PHE A 182 -7.10 2.10 -16.21
C PHE A 182 -8.49 1.53 -15.84
N ILE A 183 -8.55 0.54 -14.94
CA ILE A 183 -9.82 -0.03 -14.48
C ILE A 183 -10.70 1.02 -13.80
N TYR A 184 -10.10 1.91 -12.99
CA TYR A 184 -10.85 2.99 -12.34
C TYR A 184 -11.50 3.94 -13.35
N LEU A 185 -10.82 4.27 -14.44
CA LEU A 185 -11.36 5.15 -15.48
C LEU A 185 -12.59 4.56 -16.19
N PHE A 186 -12.63 3.22 -16.38
CA PHE A 186 -13.74 2.56 -17.06
C PHE A 186 -14.85 2.07 -16.13
N ALA A 187 -14.53 1.76 -14.87
CA ALA A 187 -15.48 1.18 -13.92
C ALA A 187 -15.26 1.71 -12.48
N PRO A 188 -15.47 3.03 -12.23
CA PRO A 188 -15.16 3.64 -10.93
C PRO A 188 -15.91 3.01 -9.77
N SER A 189 -17.20 2.68 -9.94
CA SER A 189 -18.03 2.09 -8.89
C SER A 189 -17.54 0.70 -8.45
N PHE A 190 -17.08 -0.13 -9.39
CA PHE A 190 -16.46 -1.42 -9.09
C PHE A 190 -15.10 -1.26 -8.43
N SER A 191 -14.32 -0.27 -8.87
CA SER A 191 -12.99 -0.02 -8.32
C SER A 191 -13.04 0.31 -6.83
N ILE A 192 -14.02 1.07 -6.36
CA ILE A 192 -14.18 1.39 -4.94
C ILE A 192 -14.33 0.13 -4.07
N LEU A 193 -14.95 -0.94 -4.57
CA LEU A 193 -15.19 -2.17 -3.82
C LEU A 193 -13.96 -3.07 -3.68
N PHE A 194 -12.98 -2.98 -4.59
CA PHE A 194 -11.87 -3.94 -4.66
C PHE A 194 -10.49 -3.30 -4.74
N CYS A 195 -10.40 -2.03 -5.13
CA CYS A 195 -9.16 -1.41 -5.58
C CYS A 195 -8.00 -1.65 -4.62
N MET A 196 -8.12 -1.27 -3.36
CA MET A 196 -6.99 -1.33 -2.43
C MET A 196 -6.60 -2.76 -2.08
N SER A 197 -7.56 -3.69 -1.97
CA SER A 197 -7.27 -5.10 -1.69
C SER A 197 -6.59 -5.79 -2.87
N VAL A 198 -7.00 -5.48 -4.10
CA VAL A 198 -6.40 -5.99 -5.32
C VAL A 198 -4.98 -5.44 -5.49
N VAL A 199 -4.77 -4.12 -5.27
CA VAL A 199 -3.42 -3.51 -5.26
C VAL A 199 -2.52 -4.23 -4.28
N ALA A 200 -2.96 -4.34 -3.03
CA ALA A 200 -2.17 -4.96 -1.97
C ALA A 200 -1.83 -6.43 -2.31
N PHE A 201 -2.77 -7.17 -2.90
CA PHE A 201 -2.53 -8.54 -3.32
C PHE A 201 -1.46 -8.62 -4.42
N PHE A 202 -1.59 -7.84 -5.50
CA PHE A 202 -0.63 -7.90 -6.60
C PHE A 202 0.75 -7.36 -6.22
N ILE A 203 0.84 -6.32 -5.41
CA ILE A 203 2.13 -5.84 -4.91
C ILE A 203 2.79 -6.93 -4.04
N MET A 204 2.07 -7.56 -3.11
CA MET A 204 2.59 -8.66 -2.31
C MET A 204 2.94 -9.90 -3.15
N PHE A 205 2.21 -10.14 -4.22
CA PHE A 205 2.52 -11.21 -5.18
C PHE A 205 3.84 -10.93 -5.93
N ASN A 206 4.04 -9.71 -6.39
CA ASN A 206 5.27 -9.28 -7.07
C ASN A 206 6.48 -9.32 -6.12
N MET A 207 6.27 -9.12 -4.81
CA MET A 207 7.32 -9.16 -3.78
C MET A 207 7.76 -10.58 -3.38
N ARG A 208 7.16 -11.66 -3.91
CA ARG A 208 7.52 -13.03 -3.54
C ARG A 208 9.00 -13.34 -3.77
N LYS A 209 9.51 -13.08 -4.98
CA LYS A 209 10.93 -13.30 -5.30
C LYS A 209 11.87 -12.39 -4.51
N PRO A 210 11.64 -11.06 -4.41
CA PRO A 210 12.41 -10.21 -3.51
C PRO A 210 12.48 -10.73 -2.07
N PHE A 211 11.37 -11.21 -1.51
CA PHE A 211 11.34 -11.74 -0.14
C PHE A 211 12.17 -13.02 0.01
N GLU A 212 12.09 -13.96 -0.94
CA GLU A 212 12.92 -15.17 -0.95
C GLU A 212 14.41 -14.80 -0.93
N VAL A 213 14.84 -13.85 -1.77
CA VAL A 213 16.25 -13.39 -1.79
C VAL A 213 16.65 -12.70 -0.49
N MET A 214 15.78 -11.87 0.10
CA MET A 214 16.06 -11.20 1.36
C MET A 214 16.15 -12.20 2.54
N GLU A 215 15.28 -13.21 2.55
CA GLU A 215 15.33 -14.30 3.56
C GLU A 215 16.62 -15.10 3.45
N ASP A 216 17.05 -15.45 2.23
CA ASP A 216 18.32 -16.17 2.00
C ASP A 216 19.55 -15.34 2.41
N GLU A 217 19.53 -14.02 2.24
CA GLU A 217 20.61 -13.13 2.68
C GLU A 217 20.69 -13.05 4.19
N LEU A 218 19.54 -12.99 4.89
CA LEU A 218 19.48 -12.95 6.35
C LEU A 218 19.92 -14.27 7.03
N VAL A 219 19.80 -15.40 6.34
CA VAL A 219 20.25 -16.72 6.86
C VAL A 219 21.76 -16.89 6.70
N ARG A 220 22.41 -16.12 5.81
CA ARG A 220 23.86 -16.19 5.54
C ARG A 220 24.70 -15.28 6.45
N GLU A 221 24.08 -14.31 7.11
CA GLU A 221 24.71 -13.46 8.12
C GLU A 221 24.59 -14.07 9.52
#